data_216a77fa5f7fb64def5689fbd5f2e559
#
_entry.id   216a77fa5f7fb64def5689fbd5f2e559
#
_cell.length_a   1.000
_cell.length_b   1.000
_cell.length_c   1.000
_cell.angle_alpha   90.00
_cell.angle_beta   90.00
_cell.angle_gamma   90.00
#
_symmetry.space_group_name_H-M   'P 1'
#
loop_
_entity.id
_entity.type
_entity.pdbx_description
1 polymer ?
#
loop_
_entity_poly.entity_id
_entity_poly.type
_entity_poly.pdbx_seq_one_letter_code
_entity_poly.pdbx_strand_id
1 'polypeptide(L)'
;MRNRPGFGHMPPDQFHALASMLAKILEIAGAIVIVGAAAIVSVRYVVTGLRSRDWREGYEAYRSDLGRGILLGLELLVGADIISTITAPLTYQSVGLLGAIVAIRTILSFSLETEIEGCWPWERRKGNEDKR
;
A
#
# COMPACT_ATOMS: atom_id res chain seq x y z
N MET A 1 11.55 -0.83 -47.02
CA MET A 1 11.24 -0.82 -45.59
C MET A 1 12.44 -0.33 -44.81
N ARG A 2 12.38 0.90 -44.38
CA ARG A 2 13.47 1.46 -43.58
C ARG A 2 13.29 1.06 -42.14
N ASN A 3 14.15 0.16 -41.71
CA ASN A 3 14.31 -0.16 -40.30
C ASN A 3 14.87 1.08 -39.58
N ARG A 4 14.00 1.90 -39.06
CA ARG A 4 14.45 2.97 -38.15
C ARG A 4 14.73 2.32 -36.82
N PRO A 5 15.96 2.40 -36.30
CA PRO A 5 16.17 2.05 -34.89
C PRO A 5 15.50 3.15 -34.07
N GLY A 6 14.20 3.02 -33.90
CA GLY A 6 13.43 3.90 -33.05
C GLY A 6 13.70 3.57 -31.62
N PHE A 7 14.21 4.54 -30.90
CA PHE A 7 14.26 4.51 -29.46
C PHE A 7 12.88 4.11 -28.94
N GLY A 8 12.81 2.96 -28.30
CA GLY A 8 11.64 2.60 -27.50
C GLY A 8 10.66 1.61 -28.10
N HIS A 9 11.03 0.87 -29.15
CA HIS A 9 10.19 -0.23 -29.60
C HIS A 9 10.66 -1.54 -28.97
N MET A 10 10.34 -1.71 -27.70
CA MET A 10 10.43 -3.04 -27.10
C MET A 10 9.34 -3.93 -27.73
N PRO A 11 9.67 -5.16 -28.15
CA PRO A 11 8.64 -6.10 -28.59
C PRO A 11 7.62 -6.28 -27.47
N PRO A 12 6.32 -6.42 -27.79
CA PRO A 12 5.28 -6.53 -26.78
C PRO A 12 5.54 -7.66 -25.78
N ASP A 13 6.18 -8.74 -26.23
CA ASP A 13 6.51 -9.88 -25.36
C ASP A 13 7.50 -9.48 -24.26
N GLN A 14 8.52 -8.72 -24.60
CA GLN A 14 9.51 -8.22 -23.63
C GLN A 14 8.91 -7.23 -22.67
N PHE A 15 8.06 -6.35 -23.16
CA PHE A 15 7.36 -5.37 -22.32
C PHE A 15 6.48 -6.09 -21.29
N HIS A 16 5.69 -7.07 -21.73
CA HIS A 16 4.84 -7.86 -20.82
C HIS A 16 5.67 -8.64 -19.80
N ALA A 17 6.76 -9.24 -20.21
CA ALA A 17 7.65 -9.97 -19.31
C ALA A 17 8.26 -9.06 -18.27
N LEU A 18 8.72 -7.88 -18.67
CA LEU A 18 9.33 -6.89 -17.78
C LEU A 18 8.32 -6.33 -16.79
N ALA A 19 7.13 -5.96 -17.27
CA ALA A 19 6.06 -5.45 -16.43
C ALA A 19 5.57 -6.50 -15.43
N SER A 20 5.44 -7.75 -15.86
CA SER A 20 5.07 -8.87 -15.00
C SER A 20 6.10 -9.09 -13.89
N MET A 21 7.39 -9.01 -14.23
CA MET A 21 8.48 -9.12 -13.26
C MET A 21 8.45 -7.99 -12.25
N LEU A 22 8.26 -6.75 -12.69
CA LEU A 22 8.15 -5.58 -11.82
C LEU A 22 6.95 -5.68 -10.89
N ALA A 23 5.81 -6.12 -11.41
CA ALA A 23 4.60 -6.32 -10.61
C ALA A 23 4.85 -7.35 -9.50
N LYS A 24 5.51 -8.47 -9.82
CA LYS A 24 5.88 -9.50 -8.85
C LYS A 24 6.82 -8.97 -7.77
N ILE A 25 7.82 -8.21 -8.17
CA ILE A 25 8.79 -7.62 -7.24
C ILE A 25 8.07 -6.67 -6.27
N LEU A 26 7.20 -5.80 -6.78
CA LEU A 26 6.42 -4.88 -5.95
C LEU A 26 5.45 -5.61 -5.03
N GLU A 27 4.83 -6.68 -5.51
CA GLU A 27 3.92 -7.50 -4.72
C GLU A 27 4.65 -8.15 -3.54
N ILE A 28 5.80 -8.77 -3.81
CA ILE A 28 6.63 -9.40 -2.78
C ILE A 28 7.14 -8.34 -1.79
N ALA A 29 7.63 -7.21 -2.30
CA ALA A 29 8.11 -6.12 -1.46
C ALA A 29 6.99 -5.58 -0.55
N GLY A 30 5.80 -5.39 -1.10
CA GLY A 30 4.64 -4.95 -0.32
C GLY A 30 4.28 -5.93 0.79
N ALA A 31 4.26 -7.22 0.46
CA ALA A 31 3.98 -8.27 1.44
C ALA A 31 5.05 -8.30 2.55
N ILE A 32 6.32 -8.20 2.18
CA ILE A 32 7.43 -8.17 3.14
C ILE A 32 7.32 -6.95 4.06
N VAL A 33 6.99 -5.78 3.51
CA VAL A 33 6.83 -4.55 4.30
C VAL A 33 5.68 -4.72 5.31
N ILE A 34 4.55 -5.26 4.89
CA ILE A 34 3.40 -5.48 5.78
C ILE A 34 3.75 -6.44 6.91
N VAL A 35 4.30 -7.61 6.57
CA VAL A 35 4.65 -8.63 7.55
C VAL A 35 5.78 -8.14 8.46
N GLY A 36 6.80 -7.50 7.89
CA GLY A 36 7.92 -6.95 8.63
C GLY A 36 7.48 -5.86 9.61
N ALA A 37 6.64 -4.94 9.14
CA ALA A 37 6.10 -3.88 9.99
C ALA A 37 5.27 -4.48 11.12
N ALA A 38 4.40 -5.43 10.81
CA ALA A 38 3.57 -6.10 11.81
C ALA A 38 4.45 -6.80 12.87
N ALA A 39 5.47 -7.52 12.43
CA ALA A 39 6.37 -8.23 13.35
C ALA A 39 7.16 -7.27 14.25
N ILE A 40 7.80 -6.27 13.64
CA ILE A 40 8.64 -5.31 14.37
C ILE A 40 7.81 -4.54 15.40
N VAL A 41 6.67 -4.00 14.97
CA VAL A 41 5.82 -3.17 15.83
C VAL A 41 5.21 -4.03 16.94
N SER A 42 4.82 -5.27 16.63
CA SER A 42 4.28 -6.20 17.64
C SER A 42 5.33 -6.53 18.70
N VAL A 43 6.55 -6.81 18.30
CA VAL A 43 7.64 -7.09 19.25
C VAL A 43 7.92 -5.87 20.12
N ARG A 44 8.00 -4.68 19.51
CA ARG A 44 8.22 -3.44 20.26
C ARG A 44 7.09 -3.17 21.24
N TYR A 45 5.85 -3.40 20.84
CA TYR A 45 4.68 -3.24 21.71
C TYR A 45 4.76 -4.15 22.93
N VAL A 46 5.05 -5.44 22.72
CA VAL A 46 5.16 -6.42 23.80
C VAL A 46 6.31 -6.05 24.74
N VAL A 47 7.47 -5.73 24.21
CA VAL A 47 8.64 -5.36 25.01
C VAL A 47 8.37 -4.10 25.83
N THR A 48 7.82 -3.07 25.22
CA THR A 48 7.49 -1.80 25.89
C THR A 48 6.41 -2.02 26.95
N GLY A 49 5.38 -2.81 26.65
CA GLY A 49 4.32 -3.11 27.59
C GLY A 49 4.80 -3.86 28.83
N LEU A 50 5.75 -4.79 28.65
CA LEU A 50 6.34 -5.54 29.76
C LEU A 50 7.26 -4.68 30.63
N ARG A 51 7.88 -3.66 30.03
CA ARG A 51 8.82 -2.78 30.75
C ARG A 51 8.15 -1.65 31.50
N SER A 52 7.17 -0.97 30.88
CA SER A 52 6.59 0.26 31.42
C SER A 52 5.26 0.09 32.11
N ARG A 53 4.61 -1.05 31.96
CA ARG A 53 3.25 -1.34 32.46
C ARG A 53 2.17 -0.37 31.98
N ASP A 54 2.53 0.61 31.16
CA ASP A 54 1.58 1.56 30.58
C ASP A 54 1.14 1.06 29.21
N TRP A 55 0.15 0.20 29.20
CA TRP A 55 -0.37 -0.44 28.01
C TRP A 55 -1.13 0.55 27.09
N ARG A 56 -1.65 1.65 27.65
CA ARG A 56 -2.45 2.61 26.88
C ARG A 56 -1.61 3.43 25.90
N GLU A 57 -0.52 4.04 26.39
CA GLU A 57 0.39 4.82 25.55
C GLU A 57 1.08 3.93 24.52
N GLY A 58 1.51 2.74 24.93
CA GLY A 58 2.11 1.76 24.05
C GLY A 58 1.15 1.31 22.95
N TYR A 59 -0.13 1.15 23.27
CA TYR A 59 -1.14 0.72 22.31
C TYR A 59 -1.37 1.76 21.22
N GLU A 60 -1.46 3.04 21.55
CA GLU A 60 -1.65 4.10 20.56
C GLU A 60 -0.46 4.21 19.62
N ALA A 61 0.77 4.17 20.16
CA ALA A 61 1.98 4.17 19.36
C ALA A 61 2.07 2.93 18.46
N TYR A 62 1.73 1.76 19.01
CA TYR A 62 1.68 0.50 18.27
C TYR A 62 0.73 0.58 17.08
N ARG A 63 -0.48 1.05 17.33
CA ARG A 63 -1.53 1.15 16.30
C ARG A 63 -1.13 2.10 15.18
N SER A 64 -0.55 3.24 15.52
CA SER A 64 -0.10 4.24 14.54
C SER A 64 1.06 3.70 13.70
N ASP A 65 2.07 3.13 14.33
CA ASP A 65 3.25 2.60 13.64
C ASP A 65 2.88 1.42 12.75
N LEU A 66 2.03 0.53 13.26
CA LEU A 66 1.54 -0.62 12.49
C LEU A 66 0.75 -0.15 11.27
N GLY A 67 -0.14 0.81 11.45
CA GLY A 67 -0.94 1.37 10.36
C GLY A 67 -0.10 1.98 9.26
N ARG A 68 0.94 2.72 9.62
CA ARG A 68 1.87 3.32 8.64
C ARG A 68 2.61 2.27 7.84
N GLY A 69 3.08 1.21 8.49
CA GLY A 69 3.75 0.10 7.81
C GLY A 69 2.82 -0.63 6.86
N ILE A 70 1.59 -0.89 7.28
CA ILE A 70 0.58 -1.52 6.44
C ILE A 70 0.22 -0.63 5.25
N LEU A 71 0.06 0.68 5.46
CA LEU A 71 -0.21 1.63 4.38
C LEU A 71 0.88 1.63 3.32
N LEU A 72 2.14 1.65 3.74
CA LEU A 72 3.26 1.59 2.81
C LEU A 72 3.23 0.30 1.99
N GLY A 73 3.00 -0.84 2.64
CA GLY A 73 2.87 -2.12 1.96
C GLY A 73 1.72 -2.15 0.97
N LEU A 74 0.58 -1.58 1.36
CA LEU A 74 -0.60 -1.46 0.48
C LEU A 74 -0.32 -0.57 -0.73
N GLU A 75 0.42 0.52 -0.56
CA GLU A 75 0.82 1.40 -1.67
C GLU A 75 1.69 0.65 -2.69
N LEU A 76 2.62 -0.17 -2.22
CA LEU A 76 3.44 -1.01 -3.10
C LEU A 76 2.57 -2.03 -3.84
N LEU A 77 1.60 -2.61 -3.16
CA LEU A 77 0.66 -3.56 -3.76
C LEU A 77 -0.26 -2.88 -4.79
N VAL A 78 -0.69 -1.65 -4.55
CA VAL A 78 -1.46 -0.87 -5.53
C VAL A 78 -0.62 -0.60 -6.77
N GLY A 79 0.65 -0.25 -6.61
CA GLY A 79 1.58 -0.11 -7.73
C GLY A 79 1.69 -1.39 -8.55
N ALA A 80 1.79 -2.53 -7.89
CA ALA A 80 1.81 -3.84 -8.55
C ALA A 80 0.51 -4.09 -9.33
N ASP A 81 -0.63 -3.73 -8.78
CA ASP A 81 -1.93 -3.90 -9.44
C ASP A 81 -2.04 -3.04 -10.71
N ILE A 82 -1.54 -1.81 -10.66
CA ILE A 82 -1.52 -0.92 -11.82
C ILE A 82 -0.66 -1.51 -12.94
N ILE A 83 0.51 -2.01 -12.60
CA ILE A 83 1.42 -2.64 -13.57
C ILE A 83 0.78 -3.90 -14.14
N SER A 84 0.14 -4.70 -13.31
CA SER A 84 -0.56 -5.92 -13.74
C SER A 84 -1.71 -5.60 -14.69
N THR A 85 -2.39 -4.48 -14.49
CA THR A 85 -3.48 -4.02 -15.37
C THR A 85 -2.98 -3.75 -16.78
N ILE A 86 -1.79 -3.17 -16.90
CA ILE A 86 -1.20 -2.86 -18.21
C ILE A 86 -0.90 -4.12 -19.00
N THR A 87 -0.55 -5.22 -18.32
CA THR A 87 -0.18 -6.49 -18.95
C THR A 87 -1.34 -7.45 -19.12
N ALA A 88 -2.43 -7.27 -18.39
CA ALA A 88 -3.58 -8.19 -18.46
C ALA A 88 -4.41 -7.93 -19.72
N PRO A 89 -4.98 -8.99 -20.35
CA PRO A 89 -5.93 -8.79 -21.42
C PRO A 89 -7.15 -8.03 -20.92
N LEU A 90 -7.56 -7.03 -21.69
CA LEU A 90 -8.69 -6.16 -21.32
C LEU A 90 -10.03 -6.88 -21.58
N THR A 91 -10.42 -7.71 -20.62
CA THR A 91 -11.75 -8.32 -20.60
C THR A 91 -12.57 -7.67 -19.51
N TYR A 92 -13.90 -7.71 -19.64
CA TYR A 92 -14.80 -7.16 -18.64
C TYR A 92 -14.58 -7.80 -17.26
N GLN A 93 -14.27 -9.09 -17.23
CA GLN A 93 -13.96 -9.79 -15.98
C GLN A 93 -12.67 -9.29 -15.35
N SER A 94 -11.61 -9.12 -16.14
CA SER A 94 -10.32 -8.63 -15.65
C SER A 94 -10.42 -7.23 -15.10
N VAL A 95 -11.11 -6.34 -15.82
CA VAL A 95 -11.30 -4.94 -15.41
C VAL A 95 -12.17 -4.86 -14.16
N GLY A 96 -13.24 -5.67 -14.11
CA GLY A 96 -14.13 -5.73 -12.95
C GLY A 96 -13.41 -6.22 -11.69
N LEU A 97 -12.61 -7.28 -11.83
CA LEU A 97 -11.82 -7.82 -10.72
C LEU A 97 -10.78 -6.82 -10.21
N LEU A 98 -10.06 -6.18 -11.12
CA LEU A 98 -9.08 -5.16 -10.78
C LEU A 98 -9.72 -3.96 -10.10
N GLY A 99 -10.86 -3.50 -10.63
CA GLY A 99 -11.62 -2.42 -10.03
C GLY A 99 -12.07 -2.75 -8.61
N ALA A 100 -12.53 -3.98 -8.39
CA ALA A 100 -12.93 -4.46 -7.06
C ALA A 100 -11.74 -4.49 -6.10
N ILE A 101 -10.60 -5.02 -6.52
CA ILE A 101 -9.38 -5.09 -5.70
C ILE A 101 -8.90 -3.68 -5.33
N VAL A 102 -8.83 -2.77 -6.31
CA VAL A 102 -8.41 -1.39 -6.08
C VAL A 102 -9.37 -0.68 -5.13
N ALA A 103 -10.68 -0.88 -5.30
CA ALA A 103 -11.69 -0.31 -4.43
C ALA A 103 -11.53 -0.78 -2.99
N ILE A 104 -11.36 -2.09 -2.78
CA ILE A 104 -11.16 -2.67 -1.45
C ILE A 104 -9.89 -2.10 -0.81
N ARG A 105 -8.79 -2.06 -1.54
CA ARG A 105 -7.52 -1.52 -1.05
C ARG A 105 -7.61 -0.03 -0.72
N THR A 106 -8.31 0.73 -1.55
CA THR A 106 -8.52 2.16 -1.31
C THR A 106 -9.32 2.39 -0.03
N ILE A 107 -10.36 1.61 0.18
CA ILE A 107 -11.16 1.66 1.40
C ILE A 107 -10.31 1.31 2.63
N LEU A 108 -9.51 0.24 2.53
CA LEU A 108 -8.62 -0.17 3.61
C LEU A 108 -7.57 0.90 3.92
N SER A 109 -6.94 1.47 2.89
CA SER A 109 -5.96 2.53 3.06
C SER A 109 -6.58 3.76 3.72
N PHE A 110 -7.77 4.14 3.28
CA PHE A 110 -8.50 5.27 3.85
C PHE A 110 -8.87 5.01 5.31
N SER A 111 -9.36 3.81 5.62
CA SER A 111 -9.70 3.40 6.99
C SER A 111 -8.49 3.44 7.91
N LEU A 112 -7.35 2.92 7.45
CA LEU A 112 -6.10 2.91 8.23
C LEU A 112 -5.57 4.32 8.43
N GLU A 113 -5.63 5.16 7.41
CA GLU A 113 -5.22 6.56 7.51
C GLU A 113 -6.07 7.31 8.53
N THR A 114 -7.38 7.10 8.49
CA THR A 114 -8.32 7.67 9.45
C THR A 114 -8.01 7.20 10.87
N GLU A 115 -7.70 5.92 11.06
CA GLU A 115 -7.34 5.36 12.36
C GLU A 115 -6.02 5.91 12.89
N ILE A 116 -5.00 6.07 12.03
CA ILE A 116 -3.69 6.59 12.41
C ILE A 116 -3.81 8.03 12.91
N GLU A 117 -4.59 8.84 12.21
CA GLU A 117 -4.75 10.26 12.51
C GLU A 117 -5.84 10.53 13.54
N GLY A 118 -6.69 9.55 13.78
CA GLY A 118 -7.78 9.66 14.74
C GLY A 118 -8.91 10.58 14.34
N CYS A 119 -8.89 11.11 13.11
CA CYS A 119 -9.93 11.99 12.58
C CYS A 119 -10.04 11.83 11.07
N TRP A 120 -11.20 12.17 10.54
CA TRP A 120 -11.42 12.20 9.10
C TRP A 120 -10.58 13.31 8.46
N PRO A 121 -10.13 13.18 7.22
CA PRO A 121 -9.33 14.22 6.58
C PRO A 121 -9.97 15.61 6.56
N TRP A 122 -11.29 15.66 6.45
CA TRP A 122 -12.01 16.92 6.47
C TRP A 122 -12.18 17.50 7.87
N GLU A 123 -12.12 16.69 8.92
CA GLU A 123 -12.20 17.14 10.31
C GLU A 123 -10.92 17.78 10.81
N ARG A 124 -9.79 17.47 10.17
CA ARG A 124 -8.50 18.09 10.48
C ARG A 124 -8.53 19.62 10.36
N ARG A 125 -9.20 20.12 9.32
CA ARG A 125 -9.33 21.56 9.10
C ARG A 125 -10.13 22.23 10.22
N LYS A 126 -11.21 21.60 10.66
CA LYS A 126 -12.05 22.11 11.76
C LYS A 126 -11.30 22.13 13.08
N GLY A 127 -10.49 21.13 13.37
CA GLY A 127 -9.69 21.09 14.58
C GLY A 127 -8.65 22.19 14.65
N ASN A 128 -8.09 22.60 13.52
CA ASN A 128 -7.13 23.69 13.45
C ASN A 128 -7.77 25.07 13.54
N GLU A 129 -9.02 25.20 13.08
CA GLU A 129 -9.77 26.45 13.19
C GLU A 129 -10.25 26.71 14.61
N ASP A 130 -10.64 25.66 15.34
CA ASP A 130 -11.07 25.77 16.73
C ASP A 130 -9.93 26.06 17.71
N LYS A 131 -8.69 25.81 17.32
CA LYS A 131 -7.50 26.08 18.15
C LYS A 131 -6.94 27.50 17.97
N ARG A 132 -7.52 28.29 17.10
CA ARG A 132 -7.19 29.71 16.93
C ARG A 132 -8.22 30.58 17.70
#